data_0109fdf7602ed75cbd797380922d2005
#
_entry.id   0109fdf7602ed75cbd797380922d2005
#
_cell.length_a   1.000
_cell.length_b   1.000
_cell.length_c   1.000
_cell.angle_alpha   90.00
_cell.angle_beta   90.00
_cell.angle_gamma   90.00
#
_symmetry.space_group_name_H-M   'P 1'
#
loop_
_entity.id
_entity.type
_entity.pdbx_description
1 polymer ?
#
loop_
_entity_poly.entity_id
_entity_poly.type
_entity_poly.pdbx_seq_one_letter_code
_entity_poly.pdbx_strand_id
1 'polypeptide(L)'
;MRLGVAATPDVAIPTLDWLLGTDHEIALVITQPDKPSGRGRVLKQTTVAEWAEIHKIPVIKPQSPTELIGHLEDVDCVITIGYGVLLPQVILDIPRYGFLNLHFSLLPAYRGAAPAQRALLNGETVTGVTVFQLEKGMDTGPIYSQLSIKVEPHWRSVELLSELAHQGPNAVATALSMIEGNIKPTAQSGEPTLAPKITKEEARLNFSNSSESIVNAVRAFTYEPGAWCLWNDQPFKITSASVDGNQTLASGEVIVSEKRVFVGCGRDSAIELLTVVPAGKKEMPAIDWARGARLLGGENFG
;
A
#
# COMPACT_ATOMS: atom_id res chain seq x y z
N MET A 1 6.17 -27.54 -6.80
CA MET A 1 6.97 -27.17 -5.61
C MET A 1 6.08 -27.10 -4.38
N ARG A 2 6.65 -27.36 -3.19
CA ARG A 2 6.03 -27.09 -1.88
C ARG A 2 6.36 -25.67 -1.46
N LEU A 3 5.36 -24.81 -1.37
CA LEU A 3 5.53 -23.39 -1.13
C LEU A 3 5.08 -22.99 0.27
N GLY A 4 5.84 -22.12 0.93
CA GLY A 4 5.38 -21.30 2.03
C GLY A 4 4.89 -19.94 1.51
N VAL A 5 3.88 -19.35 2.14
CA VAL A 5 3.49 -17.98 1.86
C VAL A 5 3.51 -17.18 3.16
N ALA A 6 4.36 -16.14 3.21
CA ALA A 6 4.47 -15.23 4.33
C ALA A 6 3.79 -13.88 3.99
N ALA A 7 2.61 -13.63 4.54
CA ALA A 7 1.83 -12.45 4.22
C ALA A 7 0.98 -11.97 5.39
N THR A 8 0.63 -10.69 5.40
CA THR A 8 -0.23 -10.11 6.44
C THR A 8 -1.45 -9.38 5.85
N PRO A 9 -1.30 -8.49 4.84
CA PRO A 9 -2.41 -7.72 4.30
C PRO A 9 -3.22 -8.51 3.26
N ASP A 10 -4.43 -8.04 3.02
CA ASP A 10 -5.38 -8.58 2.06
C ASP A 10 -4.89 -8.55 0.59
N VAL A 11 -3.97 -7.66 0.27
CA VAL A 11 -3.34 -7.61 -1.08
C VAL A 11 -2.61 -8.90 -1.46
N ALA A 12 -2.41 -9.83 -0.52
CA ALA A 12 -1.87 -11.16 -0.80
C ALA A 12 -2.92 -12.13 -1.36
N ILE A 13 -4.21 -11.88 -1.12
CA ILE A 13 -5.30 -12.82 -1.43
C ILE A 13 -5.35 -13.20 -2.92
N PRO A 14 -5.26 -12.26 -3.88
CA PRO A 14 -5.28 -12.63 -5.30
C PRO A 14 -4.17 -13.64 -5.69
N THR A 15 -2.98 -13.50 -5.11
CA THR A 15 -1.88 -14.44 -5.34
C THR A 15 -2.11 -15.79 -4.65
N LEU A 16 -2.67 -15.78 -3.44
CA LEU A 16 -3.03 -17.00 -2.70
C LEU A 16 -4.13 -17.80 -3.44
N ASP A 17 -5.19 -17.12 -3.90
CA ASP A 17 -6.27 -17.75 -4.68
C ASP A 17 -5.76 -18.35 -5.98
N TRP A 18 -4.87 -17.64 -6.67
CA TRP A 18 -4.25 -18.16 -7.88
C TRP A 18 -3.40 -19.40 -7.59
N LEU A 19 -2.59 -19.42 -6.54
CA LEU A 19 -1.73 -20.54 -6.16
C LEU A 19 -2.54 -21.83 -5.91
N LEU A 20 -3.75 -21.73 -5.34
CA LEU A 20 -4.65 -22.88 -5.14
C LEU A 20 -5.03 -23.59 -6.45
N GLY A 21 -5.04 -22.86 -7.57
CA GLY A 21 -5.35 -23.38 -8.89
C GLY A 21 -4.15 -23.92 -9.66
N THR A 22 -2.95 -23.96 -9.06
CA THR A 22 -1.70 -24.41 -9.70
C THR A 22 -1.32 -25.82 -9.25
N ASP A 23 -0.31 -26.41 -9.91
CA ASP A 23 0.31 -27.66 -9.50
C ASP A 23 1.27 -27.51 -8.30
N HIS A 24 1.39 -26.33 -7.72
CA HIS A 24 2.17 -26.07 -6.50
C HIS A 24 1.31 -26.35 -5.27
N GLU A 25 1.93 -26.89 -4.22
CA GLU A 25 1.30 -27.10 -2.92
C GLU A 25 1.59 -25.91 -2.00
N ILE A 26 0.56 -25.24 -1.46
CA ILE A 26 0.74 -24.30 -0.35
C ILE A 26 0.85 -25.13 0.94
N ALA A 27 2.07 -25.44 1.35
CA ALA A 27 2.33 -26.28 2.53
C ALA A 27 2.11 -25.50 3.84
N LEU A 28 2.31 -24.19 3.82
CA LEU A 28 2.33 -23.37 5.03
C LEU A 28 2.01 -21.91 4.71
N VAL A 29 1.16 -21.29 5.54
CA VAL A 29 0.96 -19.85 5.60
C VAL A 29 1.59 -19.28 6.86
N ILE A 30 2.37 -18.21 6.71
CA ILE A 30 3.02 -17.48 7.80
C ILE A 30 2.41 -16.07 7.82
N THR A 31 1.89 -15.65 8.97
CA THR A 31 1.31 -14.31 9.09
C THR A 31 1.62 -13.71 10.46
N GLN A 32 1.43 -12.39 10.59
CA GLN A 32 1.64 -11.75 11.89
C GLN A 32 0.61 -12.22 12.92
N PRO A 33 0.98 -12.21 14.22
CA PRO A 33 0.06 -12.52 15.32
C PRO A 33 -1.18 -11.63 15.32
N ASP A 34 -2.25 -12.16 15.90
CA ASP A 34 -3.52 -11.45 16.08
C ASP A 34 -3.30 -10.15 16.87
N LYS A 35 -3.94 -9.08 16.44
CA LYS A 35 -3.80 -7.75 17.06
C LYS A 35 -5.14 -7.24 17.57
N PRO A 36 -5.14 -6.50 18.70
CA PRO A 36 -6.34 -5.80 19.15
C PRO A 36 -6.84 -4.81 18.08
N SER A 37 -8.11 -4.94 17.69
CA SER A 37 -8.74 -4.10 16.66
C SER A 37 -10.07 -3.51 17.15
N GLY A 38 -10.44 -2.34 16.63
CA GLY A 38 -11.68 -1.65 16.90
C GLY A 38 -11.78 -1.07 18.32
N ARG A 39 -12.94 -0.44 18.63
CA ARG A 39 -13.20 0.23 19.93
C ARG A 39 -13.20 -0.73 21.12
N GLY A 40 -13.50 -2.01 20.91
CA GLY A 40 -13.52 -3.05 21.96
C GLY A 40 -12.19 -3.76 22.15
N ARG A 41 -11.12 -3.44 21.40
CA ARG A 41 -9.81 -4.11 21.44
C ARG A 41 -9.89 -5.65 21.35
N VAL A 42 -10.88 -6.16 20.60
CA VAL A 42 -10.99 -7.60 20.34
C VAL A 42 -9.84 -8.05 19.47
N LEU A 43 -9.22 -9.17 19.83
CA LEU A 43 -8.17 -9.76 19.01
C LEU A 43 -8.74 -10.15 17.64
N LYS A 44 -8.17 -9.61 16.58
CA LYS A 44 -8.56 -9.91 15.22
C LYS A 44 -7.40 -10.58 14.49
N GLN A 45 -7.70 -11.70 13.83
CA GLN A 45 -6.74 -12.35 12.92
C GLN A 45 -6.49 -11.48 11.70
N THR A 46 -5.41 -11.80 11.00
CA THR A 46 -5.14 -11.23 9.66
C THR A 46 -6.07 -11.86 8.63
N THR A 47 -6.42 -11.14 7.59
CA THR A 47 -7.22 -11.67 6.46
C THR A 47 -6.57 -12.92 5.85
N VAL A 48 -5.25 -12.98 5.84
CA VAL A 48 -4.49 -14.13 5.35
C VAL A 48 -4.66 -15.35 6.25
N ALA A 49 -4.72 -15.17 7.59
CA ALA A 49 -5.01 -16.28 8.51
C ALA A 49 -6.44 -16.81 8.33
N GLU A 50 -7.43 -15.92 8.24
CA GLU A 50 -8.82 -16.28 7.97
C GLU A 50 -8.95 -17.06 6.66
N TRP A 51 -8.27 -16.59 5.59
CA TRP A 51 -8.22 -17.25 4.29
C TRP A 51 -7.63 -18.67 4.40
N ALA A 52 -6.49 -18.83 5.07
CA ALA A 52 -5.81 -20.13 5.19
C ALA A 52 -6.64 -21.15 6.01
N GLU A 53 -7.33 -20.71 7.07
CA GLU A 53 -8.25 -21.55 7.84
C GLU A 53 -9.41 -22.07 6.99
N ILE A 54 -10.02 -21.20 6.16
CA ILE A 54 -11.09 -21.58 5.23
C ILE A 54 -10.61 -22.69 4.27
N HIS A 55 -9.37 -22.59 3.79
CA HIS A 55 -8.78 -23.55 2.84
C HIS A 55 -8.07 -24.72 3.54
N LYS A 56 -8.11 -24.79 4.88
CA LYS A 56 -7.49 -25.86 5.70
C LYS A 56 -5.97 -25.98 5.48
N ILE A 57 -5.32 -24.85 5.24
CA ILE A 57 -3.87 -24.75 5.10
C ILE A 57 -3.26 -24.47 6.47
N PRO A 58 -2.17 -25.14 6.86
CA PRO A 58 -1.47 -24.85 8.12
C PRO A 58 -1.06 -23.38 8.24
N VAL A 59 -1.32 -22.77 9.40
CA VAL A 59 -1.00 -21.36 9.68
C VAL A 59 -0.04 -21.26 10.86
N ILE A 60 1.01 -20.46 10.70
CA ILE A 60 1.91 -20.09 11.80
C ILE A 60 1.85 -18.57 12.00
N LYS A 61 1.81 -18.17 13.27
CA LYS A 61 1.78 -16.76 13.70
C LYS A 61 2.99 -16.48 14.62
N PRO A 62 4.23 -16.48 14.10
CA PRO A 62 5.43 -16.41 14.93
C PRO A 62 5.55 -15.06 15.62
N GLN A 63 5.97 -15.05 16.89
CA GLN A 63 6.33 -13.87 17.65
C GLN A 63 7.76 -13.40 17.33
N SER A 64 8.61 -14.33 16.91
CA SER A 64 9.98 -14.07 16.46
C SER A 64 10.33 -14.87 15.22
N PRO A 65 11.27 -14.39 14.36
CA PRO A 65 11.69 -15.15 13.18
C PRO A 65 12.25 -16.54 13.49
N THR A 66 12.85 -16.74 14.66
CA THR A 66 13.45 -18.02 15.06
C THR A 66 12.42 -19.15 15.24
N GLU A 67 11.16 -18.81 15.49
CA GLU A 67 10.06 -19.78 15.58
C GLU A 67 9.73 -20.43 14.23
N LEU A 68 10.27 -19.90 13.13
CA LEU A 68 10.14 -20.50 11.79
C LEU A 68 11.05 -21.71 11.58
N ILE A 69 12.10 -21.86 12.40
CA ILE A 69 12.99 -23.02 12.36
C ILE A 69 12.16 -24.27 12.69
N GLY A 70 12.32 -25.35 11.93
CA GLY A 70 11.54 -26.57 12.05
C GLY A 70 10.24 -26.60 11.22
N HIS A 71 9.87 -25.48 10.63
CA HIS A 71 8.67 -25.37 9.78
C HIS A 71 8.99 -25.16 8.30
N LEU A 72 10.24 -24.84 7.98
CA LEU A 72 10.67 -24.46 6.63
C LEU A 72 11.52 -25.52 5.92
N GLU A 73 11.92 -26.59 6.61
CA GLU A 73 12.85 -27.61 6.08
C GLU A 73 12.25 -28.39 4.89
N ASP A 74 10.92 -28.59 4.89
CA ASP A 74 10.20 -29.27 3.82
C ASP A 74 9.56 -28.30 2.81
N VAL A 75 9.92 -27.02 2.86
CA VAL A 75 9.42 -25.98 1.95
C VAL A 75 10.48 -25.68 0.90
N ASP A 76 10.13 -25.76 -0.38
CA ASP A 76 11.06 -25.46 -1.47
C ASP A 76 11.38 -23.96 -1.57
N CYS A 77 10.36 -23.11 -1.43
CA CYS A 77 10.45 -21.66 -1.57
C CYS A 77 9.37 -20.97 -0.72
N VAL A 78 9.67 -19.80 -0.18
CA VAL A 78 8.66 -18.95 0.50
C VAL A 78 8.40 -17.69 -0.30
N ILE A 79 7.14 -17.41 -0.60
CA ILE A 79 6.70 -16.15 -1.24
C ILE A 79 6.27 -15.18 -0.14
N THR A 80 6.89 -14.00 -0.08
CA THR A 80 6.51 -12.94 0.87
C THR A 80 5.70 -11.85 0.19
N ILE A 81 4.59 -11.42 0.81
CA ILE A 81 3.71 -10.36 0.30
C ILE A 81 3.29 -9.47 1.47
N GLY A 82 3.97 -8.33 1.65
CA GLY A 82 3.63 -7.41 2.74
C GLY A 82 3.71 -8.04 4.15
N TYR A 83 4.60 -9.00 4.36
CA TYR A 83 4.74 -9.71 5.65
C TYR A 83 5.16 -8.77 6.79
N GLY A 84 6.04 -7.80 6.48
CA GLY A 84 6.41 -6.72 7.39
C GLY A 84 7.33 -7.12 8.55
N VAL A 85 8.00 -8.27 8.46
CA VAL A 85 9.00 -8.73 9.44
C VAL A 85 10.33 -8.93 8.71
N LEU A 86 11.41 -8.36 9.26
CA LEU A 86 12.75 -8.60 8.76
C LEU A 86 13.22 -10.00 9.18
N LEU A 87 13.63 -10.79 8.21
CA LEU A 87 14.10 -12.14 8.42
C LEU A 87 15.64 -12.17 8.40
N PRO A 88 16.28 -12.77 9.41
CA PRO A 88 17.73 -12.96 9.40
C PRO A 88 18.16 -13.96 8.34
N GLN A 89 19.40 -13.87 7.86
CA GLN A 89 19.92 -14.70 6.78
C GLN A 89 19.77 -16.20 7.08
N VAL A 90 19.99 -16.62 8.32
CA VAL A 90 19.84 -18.02 8.75
C VAL A 90 18.42 -18.57 8.47
N ILE A 91 17.39 -17.75 8.48
CA ILE A 91 16.02 -18.15 8.12
C ILE A 91 15.84 -18.14 6.60
N LEU A 92 16.38 -17.12 5.92
CA LEU A 92 16.29 -17.00 4.46
C LEU A 92 16.93 -18.18 3.73
N ASP A 93 17.95 -18.80 4.34
CA ASP A 93 18.72 -19.91 3.77
C ASP A 93 18.11 -21.29 4.02
N ILE A 94 17.01 -21.42 4.81
CA ILE A 94 16.41 -22.73 5.10
C ILE A 94 15.73 -23.32 3.87
N PRO A 95 14.79 -22.64 3.16
CA PRO A 95 14.18 -23.19 1.96
C PRO A 95 15.19 -23.31 0.83
N ARG A 96 15.10 -24.40 0.05
CA ARG A 96 16.03 -24.68 -1.06
C ARG A 96 16.22 -23.50 -2.03
N TYR A 97 15.13 -22.78 -2.34
CA TYR A 97 15.14 -21.62 -3.23
C TYR A 97 14.97 -20.29 -2.46
N GLY A 98 15.11 -20.35 -1.12
CA GLY A 98 15.04 -19.17 -0.26
C GLY A 98 13.66 -18.51 -0.26
N PHE A 99 13.68 -17.20 -0.10
CA PHE A 99 12.48 -16.37 -0.02
C PHE A 99 12.41 -15.42 -1.22
N LEU A 100 11.26 -15.35 -1.85
CA LEU A 100 10.92 -14.35 -2.86
C LEU A 100 10.02 -13.29 -2.23
N ASN A 101 10.15 -12.04 -2.65
CA ASN A 101 9.19 -11.00 -2.25
C ASN A 101 8.47 -10.44 -3.48
N LEU A 102 7.14 -10.44 -3.42
CA LEU A 102 6.30 -9.65 -4.32
C LEU A 102 6.22 -8.22 -3.78
N HIS A 103 6.94 -7.32 -4.41
CA HIS A 103 7.08 -5.91 -4.05
C HIS A 103 6.27 -5.02 -5.00
N PHE A 104 5.61 -4.01 -4.46
CA PHE A 104 4.66 -3.17 -5.20
C PHE A 104 5.30 -1.91 -5.75
N SER A 105 6.45 -2.09 -6.42
CA SER A 105 7.10 -1.09 -7.27
C SER A 105 7.95 -1.75 -8.36
N LEU A 106 8.48 -0.94 -9.26
CA LEU A 106 9.51 -1.32 -10.22
C LEU A 106 10.90 -1.09 -9.56
N LEU A 107 11.45 -2.12 -8.89
CA LEU A 107 12.77 -2.03 -8.27
C LEU A 107 13.86 -1.70 -9.31
N PRO A 108 14.85 -0.88 -8.96
CA PRO A 108 15.28 -0.45 -7.63
C PRO A 108 14.50 0.77 -7.07
N ALA A 109 13.50 1.30 -7.77
CA ALA A 109 12.72 2.41 -7.26
C ALA A 109 11.80 1.96 -6.10
N TYR A 110 11.68 2.82 -5.07
CA TYR A 110 10.75 2.64 -3.94
C TYR A 110 11.02 1.39 -3.10
N ARG A 111 12.28 1.09 -2.74
CA ARG A 111 12.61 0.10 -1.73
C ARG A 111 12.01 0.47 -0.37
N GLY A 112 11.32 -0.46 0.31
CA GLY A 112 10.76 -0.24 1.65
C GLY A 112 9.28 -0.53 1.80
N ALA A 113 8.65 0.08 2.82
CA ALA A 113 7.37 -0.37 3.36
C ALA A 113 6.12 0.19 2.64
N ALA A 114 6.23 1.27 1.86
CA ALA A 114 5.08 1.97 1.28
C ALA A 114 5.29 2.36 -0.20
N PRO A 115 5.70 1.43 -1.08
CA PRO A 115 6.09 1.75 -2.46
C PRO A 115 4.93 2.34 -3.28
N ALA A 116 3.74 1.76 -3.23
CA ALA A 116 2.58 2.23 -3.99
C ALA A 116 2.14 3.65 -3.56
N GLN A 117 2.14 3.91 -2.25
CA GLN A 117 1.79 5.24 -1.72
C GLN A 117 2.84 6.28 -2.12
N ARG A 118 4.13 5.94 -2.09
CA ARG A 118 5.22 6.85 -2.49
C ARG A 118 5.17 7.16 -3.99
N ALA A 119 4.84 6.18 -4.82
CA ALA A 119 4.64 6.41 -6.25
C ALA A 119 3.50 7.42 -6.50
N LEU A 120 2.35 7.28 -5.83
CA LEU A 120 1.26 8.25 -5.92
C LEU A 120 1.65 9.64 -5.40
N LEU A 121 2.34 9.71 -4.27
CA LEU A 121 2.78 10.97 -3.67
C LEU A 121 3.70 11.75 -4.61
N ASN A 122 4.56 11.04 -5.33
CA ASN A 122 5.46 11.61 -6.34
C ASN A 122 4.79 11.87 -7.70
N GLY A 123 3.50 11.53 -7.86
CA GLY A 123 2.77 11.75 -9.11
C GLY A 123 3.18 10.82 -10.25
N GLU A 124 3.71 9.63 -9.93
CA GLU A 124 4.09 8.66 -10.95
C GLU A 124 2.90 8.26 -11.82
N THR A 125 3.13 8.19 -13.11
CA THR A 125 2.14 7.75 -14.12
C THR A 125 2.31 6.28 -14.50
N VAL A 126 3.43 5.66 -14.10
CA VAL A 126 3.75 4.25 -14.29
C VAL A 126 4.37 3.72 -13.01
N THR A 127 3.94 2.54 -12.60
CA THR A 127 4.53 1.76 -11.51
C THR A 127 4.42 0.28 -11.85
N GLY A 128 4.52 -0.62 -10.89
CA GLY A 128 4.37 -2.05 -11.18
C GLY A 128 4.64 -2.93 -9.97
N VAL A 129 4.87 -4.20 -10.27
CA VAL A 129 5.26 -5.21 -9.29
C VAL A 129 6.59 -5.83 -9.67
N THR A 130 7.38 -6.19 -8.68
CA THR A 130 8.65 -6.89 -8.83
C THR A 130 8.67 -8.12 -7.92
N VAL A 131 8.99 -9.28 -8.46
CA VAL A 131 9.35 -10.47 -7.67
C VAL A 131 10.86 -10.61 -7.67
N PHE A 132 11.44 -10.59 -6.48
CA PHE A 132 12.89 -10.63 -6.29
C PHE A 132 13.27 -11.57 -5.14
N GLN A 133 14.53 -12.03 -5.13
CA GLN A 133 15.10 -12.85 -4.06
C GLN A 133 15.34 -12.00 -2.82
N LEU A 134 14.82 -12.40 -1.65
CA LEU A 134 15.18 -11.73 -0.40
C LEU A 134 16.63 -12.04 -0.01
N GLU A 135 17.30 -11.00 0.47
CA GLU A 135 18.64 -11.07 1.03
C GLU A 135 18.74 -10.12 2.25
N LYS A 136 19.92 -10.00 2.85
CA LYS A 136 20.15 -9.19 4.05
C LYS A 136 19.80 -7.69 3.86
N GLY A 137 19.97 -7.16 2.64
CA GLY A 137 19.66 -5.75 2.33
C GLY A 137 18.14 -5.54 2.16
N MET A 138 17.66 -4.34 2.51
CA MET A 138 16.25 -4.00 2.32
C MET A 138 15.93 -3.86 0.83
N ASP A 139 15.20 -4.83 0.30
CA ASP A 139 14.72 -4.91 -1.08
C ASP A 139 15.84 -4.76 -2.14
N THR A 140 17.05 -5.31 -1.84
CA THR A 140 18.24 -5.16 -2.70
C THR A 140 18.51 -6.37 -3.59
N GLY A 141 17.87 -7.51 -3.32
CA GLY A 141 18.15 -8.76 -3.99
C GLY A 141 17.82 -8.78 -5.50
N PRO A 142 18.32 -9.79 -6.22
CA PRO A 142 18.16 -9.88 -7.67
C PRO A 142 16.71 -10.21 -8.07
N ILE A 143 16.31 -9.72 -9.24
CA ILE A 143 14.95 -9.74 -9.78
C ILE A 143 14.72 -10.99 -10.62
N TYR A 144 13.62 -11.71 -10.34
CA TYR A 144 13.08 -12.76 -11.18
C TYR A 144 12.08 -12.24 -12.22
N SER A 145 11.16 -11.36 -11.80
CA SER A 145 10.16 -10.82 -12.71
C SER A 145 9.80 -9.39 -12.35
N GLN A 146 9.39 -8.63 -13.35
CA GLN A 146 8.94 -7.26 -13.18
C GLN A 146 7.84 -6.96 -14.21
N LEU A 147 6.69 -6.44 -13.75
CA LEU A 147 5.55 -6.07 -14.58
C LEU A 147 5.17 -4.63 -14.31
N SER A 148 5.13 -3.82 -15.37
CA SER A 148 4.72 -2.42 -15.28
C SER A 148 3.22 -2.24 -15.52
N ILE A 149 2.60 -1.29 -14.84
CA ILE A 149 1.22 -0.85 -15.06
C ILE A 149 1.18 0.67 -15.18
N LYS A 150 0.18 1.18 -15.90
CA LYS A 150 -0.16 2.60 -15.92
C LYS A 150 -0.93 2.95 -14.65
N VAL A 151 -0.62 4.09 -14.04
CA VAL A 151 -1.38 4.62 -12.89
C VAL A 151 -2.46 5.55 -13.42
N GLU A 152 -3.72 5.22 -13.19
CA GLU A 152 -4.81 6.10 -13.62
C GLU A 152 -4.91 7.35 -12.73
N PRO A 153 -5.20 8.52 -13.31
CA PRO A 153 -5.18 9.81 -12.59
C PRO A 153 -6.11 9.87 -11.38
N HIS A 154 -7.19 9.11 -11.39
CA HIS A 154 -8.18 9.07 -10.31
C HIS A 154 -7.92 8.01 -9.24
N TRP A 155 -6.94 7.11 -9.45
CA TRP A 155 -6.62 6.08 -8.47
C TRP A 155 -6.01 6.67 -7.20
N ARG A 156 -6.53 6.20 -6.08
CA ARG A 156 -5.96 6.40 -4.74
C ARG A 156 -5.14 5.17 -4.38
N SER A 157 -4.53 5.15 -3.22
CA SER A 157 -3.69 4.02 -2.79
C SER A 157 -4.46 2.70 -2.74
N VAL A 158 -5.75 2.73 -2.41
CA VAL A 158 -6.58 1.52 -2.36
C VAL A 158 -6.81 0.91 -3.75
N GLU A 159 -7.13 1.73 -4.74
CA GLU A 159 -7.32 1.27 -6.12
C GLU A 159 -5.98 0.79 -6.72
N LEU A 160 -4.89 1.55 -6.50
CA LEU A 160 -3.57 1.15 -6.99
C LEU A 160 -3.10 -0.15 -6.34
N LEU A 161 -3.24 -0.32 -5.02
CA LEU A 161 -2.85 -1.55 -4.33
C LEU A 161 -3.67 -2.76 -4.80
N SER A 162 -4.97 -2.55 -5.07
CA SER A 162 -5.83 -3.60 -5.64
C SER A 162 -5.34 -4.04 -7.00
N GLU A 163 -5.01 -3.09 -7.90
CA GLU A 163 -4.50 -3.42 -9.23
C GLU A 163 -3.13 -4.12 -9.17
N LEU A 164 -2.20 -3.61 -8.35
CA LEU A 164 -0.90 -4.25 -8.14
C LEU A 164 -1.04 -5.67 -7.58
N ALA A 165 -1.98 -5.89 -6.67
CA ALA A 165 -2.28 -7.22 -6.12
C ALA A 165 -2.78 -8.19 -7.20
N HIS A 166 -3.59 -7.73 -8.17
CA HIS A 166 -4.05 -8.52 -9.31
C HIS A 166 -2.93 -8.86 -10.31
N GLN A 167 -1.86 -8.06 -10.35
CA GLN A 167 -0.67 -8.40 -11.16
C GLN A 167 0.25 -9.42 -10.45
N GLY A 168 0.08 -9.60 -9.14
CA GLY A 168 0.88 -10.54 -8.33
C GLY A 168 0.95 -11.95 -8.90
N PRO A 169 -0.18 -12.60 -9.26
CA PRO A 169 -0.19 -13.95 -9.84
C PRO A 169 0.73 -14.08 -11.05
N ASN A 170 0.65 -13.15 -12.01
CA ASN A 170 1.46 -13.20 -13.24
C ASN A 170 2.97 -13.03 -12.94
N ALA A 171 3.30 -12.13 -12.02
CA ALA A 171 4.69 -11.90 -11.64
C ALA A 171 5.27 -13.12 -10.88
N VAL A 172 4.50 -13.70 -9.96
CA VAL A 172 4.91 -14.90 -9.21
C VAL A 172 5.01 -16.10 -10.11
N ALA A 173 4.06 -16.31 -11.05
CA ALA A 173 4.11 -17.40 -12.04
C ALA A 173 5.42 -17.37 -12.83
N THR A 174 5.80 -16.19 -13.32
CA THR A 174 7.06 -16.00 -14.05
C THR A 174 8.27 -16.35 -13.18
N ALA A 175 8.30 -15.89 -11.94
CA ALA A 175 9.40 -16.17 -11.01
C ALA A 175 9.54 -17.68 -10.69
N LEU A 176 8.43 -18.34 -10.40
CA LEU A 176 8.41 -19.78 -10.13
C LEU A 176 8.85 -20.59 -11.35
N SER A 177 8.39 -20.24 -12.54
CA SER A 177 8.81 -20.87 -13.80
C SER A 177 10.33 -20.71 -14.04
N MET A 178 10.89 -19.53 -13.74
CA MET A 178 12.36 -19.31 -13.84
C MET A 178 13.12 -20.23 -12.87
N ILE A 179 12.64 -20.38 -11.64
CA ILE A 179 13.25 -21.27 -10.65
C ILE A 179 13.22 -22.71 -11.14
N GLU A 180 12.08 -23.19 -11.61
CA GLU A 180 11.93 -24.56 -12.13
C GLU A 180 12.80 -24.80 -13.36
N GLY A 181 12.95 -23.78 -14.21
CA GLY A 181 13.85 -23.79 -15.37
C GLY A 181 15.33 -23.59 -15.02
N ASN A 182 15.70 -23.47 -13.73
CA ASN A 182 17.05 -23.12 -13.28
C ASN A 182 17.59 -21.80 -13.91
N ILE A 183 16.71 -20.87 -14.23
CA ILE A 183 17.08 -19.55 -14.75
C ILE A 183 17.41 -18.65 -13.57
N LYS A 184 18.59 -18.03 -13.59
CA LYS A 184 19.04 -17.16 -12.51
C LYS A 184 18.36 -15.79 -12.58
N PRO A 185 18.05 -15.18 -11.42
CA PRO A 185 17.55 -13.80 -11.37
C PRO A 185 18.64 -12.81 -11.77
N THR A 186 18.20 -11.62 -12.19
CA THR A 186 19.07 -10.53 -12.66
C THR A 186 19.30 -9.51 -11.56
N ALA A 187 20.53 -9.04 -11.37
CA ALA A 187 20.83 -7.98 -10.42
C ALA A 187 20.04 -6.71 -10.76
N GLN A 188 19.59 -5.99 -9.72
CA GLN A 188 18.96 -4.69 -9.90
C GLN A 188 19.93 -3.70 -10.56
N SER A 189 19.43 -2.84 -11.45
CA SER A 189 20.21 -1.78 -12.08
C SER A 189 19.45 -0.45 -12.07
N GLY A 190 20.15 0.67 -12.00
CA GLY A 190 19.58 2.01 -11.86
C GLY A 190 19.73 2.57 -10.45
N GLU A 191 19.33 3.84 -10.28
CA GLU A 191 19.41 4.54 -9.00
C GLU A 191 18.27 4.11 -8.06
N PRO A 192 18.56 3.60 -6.85
CA PRO A 192 17.55 3.20 -5.91
C PRO A 192 16.90 4.41 -5.25
N THR A 193 15.58 4.34 -5.03
CA THR A 193 14.85 5.28 -4.19
C THR A 193 14.20 4.55 -3.02
N LEU A 194 13.89 5.28 -1.94
CA LEU A 194 13.34 4.70 -0.71
C LEU A 194 11.84 4.99 -0.57
N ALA A 195 11.12 4.03 0.00
CA ALA A 195 9.71 4.11 0.31
C ALA A 195 9.46 3.86 1.82
N PRO A 196 9.88 4.77 2.71
CA PRO A 196 9.64 4.61 4.14
C PRO A 196 8.14 4.58 4.44
N LYS A 197 7.79 3.91 5.56
CA LYS A 197 6.42 3.84 6.05
C LYS A 197 5.83 5.24 6.21
N ILE A 198 4.59 5.42 5.77
CA ILE A 198 3.84 6.67 5.94
C ILE A 198 3.45 6.85 7.42
N THR A 199 3.66 8.05 7.95
CA THR A 199 3.22 8.41 9.30
C THR A 199 1.95 9.24 9.27
N LYS A 200 1.27 9.33 10.41
CA LYS A 200 0.08 10.19 10.52
C LYS A 200 0.43 11.67 10.38
N GLU A 201 1.59 12.06 10.90
CA GLU A 201 2.09 13.43 10.83
C GLU A 201 2.38 13.83 9.39
N GLU A 202 2.99 12.95 8.61
CA GLU A 202 3.27 13.16 7.19
C GLU A 202 1.99 13.31 6.36
N ALA A 203 0.91 12.66 6.77
CA ALA A 203 -0.37 12.75 6.09
C ALA A 203 -1.15 14.05 6.39
N ARG A 204 -0.61 14.94 7.23
CA ARG A 204 -1.17 16.28 7.40
C ARG A 204 -0.93 17.11 6.14
N LEU A 205 -2.03 17.60 5.56
CA LEU A 205 -1.98 18.44 4.35
C LEU A 205 -1.44 19.82 4.69
N ASN A 206 -0.52 20.31 3.87
CA ASN A 206 -0.03 21.67 3.92
C ASN A 206 -0.48 22.41 2.65
N PHE A 207 -1.50 23.23 2.77
CA PHE A 207 -2.09 23.96 1.64
C PHE A 207 -1.18 25.03 1.02
N SER A 208 0.01 25.28 1.56
CA SER A 208 1.03 26.07 0.87
C SER A 208 1.74 25.33 -0.27
N ASN A 209 1.55 24.01 -0.38
CA ASN A 209 2.01 23.22 -1.52
C ASN A 209 1.09 23.44 -2.74
N SER A 210 1.56 23.05 -3.94
CA SER A 210 0.74 23.13 -5.16
C SER A 210 -0.47 22.20 -5.11
N SER A 211 -1.50 22.53 -5.88
CA SER A 211 -2.72 21.73 -6.02
C SER A 211 -2.43 20.28 -6.41
N GLU A 212 -1.49 20.04 -7.33
CA GLU A 212 -1.07 18.70 -7.74
C GLU A 212 -0.46 17.92 -6.57
N SER A 213 0.41 18.57 -5.77
CA SER A 213 1.02 17.95 -4.60
C SER A 213 -0.03 17.59 -3.55
N ILE A 214 -1.03 18.43 -3.34
CA ILE A 214 -2.13 18.16 -2.40
C ILE A 214 -3.00 17.00 -2.91
N VAL A 215 -3.38 16.99 -4.19
CA VAL A 215 -4.17 15.89 -4.77
C VAL A 215 -3.40 14.58 -4.71
N ASN A 216 -2.11 14.58 -5.02
CA ASN A 216 -1.25 13.39 -4.88
C ASN A 216 -1.17 12.90 -3.44
N ALA A 217 -1.07 13.80 -2.45
CA ALA A 217 -1.11 13.46 -1.03
C ALA A 217 -2.45 12.84 -0.63
N VAL A 218 -3.58 13.41 -1.08
CA VAL A 218 -4.91 12.83 -0.85
C VAL A 218 -5.00 11.42 -1.44
N ARG A 219 -4.54 11.21 -2.67
CA ARG A 219 -4.53 9.90 -3.32
C ARG A 219 -3.65 8.89 -2.58
N ALA A 220 -2.45 9.31 -2.21
CA ALA A 220 -1.45 8.45 -1.56
C ALA A 220 -1.86 8.00 -0.16
N PHE A 221 -2.52 8.86 0.62
CA PHE A 221 -2.82 8.60 2.03
C PHE A 221 -4.22 8.03 2.28
N THR A 222 -5.07 7.92 1.26
CA THR A 222 -6.44 7.40 1.40
C THR A 222 -6.45 5.86 1.35
N TYR A 223 -6.99 5.14 2.33
CA TYR A 223 -7.66 5.63 3.55
C TYR A 223 -6.74 5.69 4.77
N GLU A 224 -5.61 5.07 4.73
CA GLU A 224 -4.67 4.96 5.84
C GLU A 224 -3.31 5.59 5.49
N PRO A 225 -2.83 6.49 6.35
CA PRO A 225 -3.41 6.98 7.61
C PRO A 225 -4.56 7.98 7.41
N GLY A 226 -4.88 8.37 6.19
CA GLY A 226 -5.84 9.37 5.75
C GLY A 226 -5.22 10.76 5.65
N ALA A 227 -5.35 11.41 4.47
CA ALA A 227 -4.96 12.79 4.29
C ALA A 227 -5.83 13.71 5.17
N TRP A 228 -5.23 14.53 6.01
CA TRP A 228 -5.97 15.30 7.02
C TRP A 228 -5.45 16.73 7.20
N CYS A 229 -6.32 17.60 7.65
CA CYS A 229 -6.05 18.96 8.08
C CYS A 229 -6.87 19.28 9.33
N LEU A 230 -6.86 20.53 9.77
CA LEU A 230 -7.73 21.00 10.83
C LEU A 230 -8.87 21.87 10.27
N TRP A 231 -10.07 21.63 10.80
CA TRP A 231 -11.23 22.48 10.62
C TRP A 231 -11.80 22.84 11.99
N ASN A 232 -11.77 24.14 12.35
CA ASN A 232 -12.14 24.58 13.71
C ASN A 232 -11.46 23.76 14.81
N ASP A 233 -10.13 23.61 14.71
CA ASP A 233 -9.28 22.84 15.64
C ASP A 233 -9.63 21.35 15.76
N GLN A 234 -10.47 20.82 14.87
CA GLN A 234 -10.82 19.40 14.83
C GLN A 234 -10.21 18.72 13.60
N PRO A 235 -9.80 17.43 13.73
CA PRO A 235 -9.32 16.67 12.58
C PRO A 235 -10.39 16.56 11.49
N PHE A 236 -9.98 16.86 10.26
CA PHE A 236 -10.80 16.79 9.08
C PHE A 236 -10.04 16.03 8.00
N LYS A 237 -10.61 14.93 7.50
CA LYS A 237 -9.97 14.15 6.44
C LYS A 237 -10.56 14.52 5.08
N ILE A 238 -9.69 14.54 4.07
CA ILE A 238 -10.05 14.67 2.66
C ILE A 238 -9.77 13.32 2.02
N THR A 239 -10.79 12.68 1.46
CA THR A 239 -10.68 11.33 0.88
C THR A 239 -10.68 11.32 -0.64
N SER A 240 -11.15 12.43 -1.26
CA SER A 240 -11.04 12.62 -2.70
C SER A 240 -11.03 14.11 -3.04
N ALA A 241 -10.15 14.50 -3.94
CA ALA A 241 -10.02 15.86 -4.46
C ALA A 241 -9.52 15.83 -5.91
N SER A 242 -9.75 16.90 -6.65
CA SER A 242 -9.20 17.12 -7.99
C SER A 242 -8.55 18.49 -8.09
N VAL A 243 -7.57 18.63 -8.98
CA VAL A 243 -6.99 19.94 -9.31
C VAL A 243 -8.05 20.78 -10.00
N ASP A 244 -8.21 22.04 -9.56
CA ASP A 244 -9.00 23.05 -10.27
C ASP A 244 -8.07 24.11 -10.87
N GLY A 245 -8.22 24.35 -12.16
CA GLY A 245 -7.41 25.34 -12.89
C GLY A 245 -8.05 26.72 -13.01
N ASN A 246 -9.25 26.92 -12.46
CA ASN A 246 -10.04 28.14 -12.69
C ASN A 246 -10.11 29.07 -11.47
N GLN A 247 -9.84 28.55 -10.27
CA GLN A 247 -9.92 29.31 -9.03
C GLN A 247 -8.53 29.77 -8.58
N THR A 248 -8.44 31.03 -8.17
CA THR A 248 -7.26 31.59 -7.52
C THR A 248 -7.66 32.01 -6.11
N LEU A 249 -7.18 31.30 -5.11
CA LEU A 249 -7.56 31.46 -3.71
C LEU A 249 -6.31 31.53 -2.84
N ALA A 250 -6.42 32.19 -1.69
CA ALA A 250 -5.37 32.17 -0.69
C ALA A 250 -5.20 30.72 -0.15
N SER A 251 -3.98 30.39 0.22
CA SER A 251 -3.63 29.04 0.72
C SER A 251 -4.49 28.67 1.94
N GLY A 252 -5.24 27.58 1.86
CA GLY A 252 -6.18 27.12 2.88
C GLY A 252 -7.57 27.75 2.86
N GLU A 253 -7.76 28.83 2.10
CA GLU A 253 -9.06 29.48 1.97
C GLU A 253 -10.10 28.54 1.36
N VAL A 254 -11.28 28.47 1.99
CA VAL A 254 -12.37 27.59 1.56
C VAL A 254 -13.51 28.40 1.00
N ILE A 255 -13.95 28.09 -0.21
CA ILE A 255 -15.14 28.71 -0.81
C ILE A 255 -16.12 27.67 -1.35
N VAL A 256 -17.38 28.09 -1.47
CA VAL A 256 -18.40 27.34 -2.21
C VAL A 256 -18.81 28.14 -3.43
N SER A 257 -18.64 27.59 -4.61
CA SER A 257 -19.07 28.18 -5.89
C SER A 257 -19.73 27.09 -6.74
N GLU A 258 -20.86 27.40 -7.37
CA GLU A 258 -21.60 26.49 -8.27
C GLU A 258 -21.90 25.10 -7.68
N LYS A 259 -22.22 25.05 -6.38
CA LYS A 259 -22.44 23.81 -5.61
C LYS A 259 -21.19 22.90 -5.52
N ARG A 260 -20.01 23.45 -5.72
CA ARG A 260 -18.70 22.79 -5.55
C ARG A 260 -17.95 23.47 -4.41
N VAL A 261 -17.05 22.74 -3.77
CA VAL A 261 -16.24 23.24 -2.65
C VAL A 261 -14.79 23.31 -3.09
N PHE A 262 -14.18 24.48 -2.98
CA PHE A 262 -12.79 24.70 -3.38
C PHE A 262 -11.93 25.09 -2.19
N VAL A 263 -10.66 24.71 -2.25
CA VAL A 263 -9.64 25.10 -1.27
C VAL A 263 -8.43 25.64 -1.99
N GLY A 264 -8.00 26.82 -1.58
CA GLY A 264 -6.78 27.45 -2.09
C GLY A 264 -5.54 26.67 -1.73
N CYS A 265 -4.62 26.60 -2.67
CA CYS A 265 -3.32 25.97 -2.54
C CYS A 265 -2.20 26.95 -2.86
N GLY A 266 -0.95 26.57 -2.63
CA GLY A 266 0.20 27.38 -3.02
C GLY A 266 0.27 27.57 -4.54
N ARG A 267 1.06 28.57 -4.98
CA ARG A 267 1.21 28.96 -6.38
C ARG A 267 -0.09 29.44 -7.04
N ASP A 268 -0.93 30.12 -6.28
CA ASP A 268 -2.22 30.67 -6.75
C ASP A 268 -3.08 29.62 -7.44
N SER A 269 -3.10 28.41 -6.89
CA SER A 269 -3.86 27.28 -7.40
C SER A 269 -4.93 26.84 -6.41
N ALA A 270 -5.86 25.99 -6.84
CA ALA A 270 -6.90 25.45 -5.98
C ALA A 270 -7.17 23.96 -6.27
N ILE A 271 -7.79 23.29 -5.32
CA ILE A 271 -8.38 21.96 -5.47
C ILE A 271 -9.88 22.04 -5.26
N GLU A 272 -10.63 21.20 -5.97
CA GLU A 272 -12.01 20.87 -5.63
C GLU A 272 -12.02 19.71 -4.64
N LEU A 273 -12.72 19.87 -3.53
CA LEU A 273 -13.01 18.76 -2.61
C LEU A 273 -14.20 17.97 -3.13
N LEU A 274 -14.03 16.66 -3.27
CA LEU A 274 -15.10 15.75 -3.72
C LEU A 274 -15.74 15.03 -2.53
N THR A 275 -14.93 14.33 -1.72
CA THR A 275 -15.41 13.63 -0.53
C THR A 275 -14.53 13.91 0.68
N VAL A 276 -15.17 13.99 1.84
CA VAL A 276 -14.55 14.41 3.10
C VAL A 276 -15.09 13.59 4.28
N VAL A 277 -14.33 13.57 5.38
CA VAL A 277 -14.72 12.96 6.66
C VAL A 277 -14.48 13.97 7.79
N PRO A 278 -15.49 14.78 8.14
CA PRO A 278 -15.42 15.67 9.31
C PRO A 278 -15.30 14.87 10.62
N ALA A 279 -14.75 15.50 11.66
CA ALA A 279 -14.61 14.87 12.98
C ALA A 279 -15.92 14.22 13.48
N GLY A 280 -15.85 12.93 13.83
CA GLY A 280 -16.98 12.17 14.34
C GLY A 280 -18.10 11.87 13.33
N LYS A 281 -17.91 12.16 12.05
CA LYS A 281 -18.86 11.86 10.97
C LYS A 281 -18.37 10.70 10.09
N LYS A 282 -19.26 10.20 9.24
CA LYS A 282 -18.93 9.29 8.15
C LYS A 282 -18.49 10.11 6.93
N GLU A 283 -17.85 9.43 5.98
CA GLU A 283 -17.53 10.00 4.68
C GLU A 283 -18.79 10.52 3.98
N MET A 284 -18.67 11.71 3.38
CA MET A 284 -19.76 12.37 2.69
C MET A 284 -19.27 13.26 1.54
N PRO A 285 -20.13 13.63 0.56
CA PRO A 285 -19.81 14.65 -0.42
C PRO A 285 -19.42 15.98 0.27
N ALA A 286 -18.38 16.63 -0.25
CA ALA A 286 -17.90 17.90 0.32
C ALA A 286 -18.97 18.99 0.34
N ILE A 287 -19.85 19.02 -0.67
CA ILE A 287 -20.94 20.01 -0.72
C ILE A 287 -21.97 19.80 0.40
N ASP A 288 -22.22 18.55 0.83
CA ASP A 288 -23.15 18.29 1.92
C ASP A 288 -22.55 18.71 3.27
N TRP A 289 -21.24 18.50 3.44
CA TRP A 289 -20.52 19.05 4.58
C TRP A 289 -20.59 20.58 4.59
N ALA A 290 -20.30 21.24 3.46
CA ALA A 290 -20.27 22.69 3.36
C ALA A 290 -21.64 23.34 3.71
N ARG A 291 -22.75 22.70 3.29
CA ARG A 291 -24.11 23.14 3.69
C ARG A 291 -24.32 23.03 5.19
N GLY A 292 -23.86 21.92 5.80
CA GLY A 292 -23.97 21.71 7.25
C GLY A 292 -23.07 22.66 8.06
N ALA A 293 -21.90 23.00 7.55
CA ALA A 293 -20.96 23.93 8.17
C ALA A 293 -21.37 25.40 8.06
N ARG A 294 -22.33 25.73 7.18
CA ARG A 294 -22.82 27.10 6.92
C ARG A 294 -21.67 28.07 6.61
N LEU A 295 -20.82 27.69 5.64
CA LEU A 295 -19.71 28.53 5.24
C LEU A 295 -20.21 29.93 4.83
N LEU A 296 -19.61 30.96 5.41
CA LEU A 296 -19.95 32.37 5.17
C LEU A 296 -18.97 33.07 4.24
N GLY A 297 -17.82 32.43 3.96
CA GLY A 297 -16.68 32.95 3.21
C GLY A 297 -15.60 33.51 4.14
N GLY A 298 -14.32 33.23 3.78
CA GLY A 298 -13.15 33.62 4.56
C GLY A 298 -12.70 32.59 5.60
N GLU A 299 -13.35 31.42 5.64
CA GLU A 299 -12.88 30.31 6.47
C GLU A 299 -11.63 29.65 5.86
N ASN A 300 -10.79 29.08 6.73
CA ASN A 300 -9.54 28.46 6.33
C ASN A 300 -9.36 27.09 7.01
N PHE A 301 -8.75 26.16 6.28
CA PHE A 301 -8.15 24.97 6.86
C PHE A 301 -6.79 25.32 7.51
N GLY A 302 -6.52 24.74 8.69
CA GLY A 302 -5.28 24.88 9.46
C GLY A 302 -4.36 23.65 9.41
#